data_c6b9841e0c31d6f296a72812dfbf36bf
#
_entry.id   c6b9841e0c31d6f296a72812dfbf36bf
#
_cell.length_a   1.000
_cell.length_b   1.000
_cell.length_c   1.000
_cell.angle_alpha   90.00
_cell.angle_beta   90.00
_cell.angle_gamma   90.00
#
_symmetry.space_group_name_H-M   'P 1'
#
loop_
_entity.id
_entity.type
_entity.pdbx_description
1 polymer ?
#
loop_
_entity_poly.entity_id
_entity_poly.type
_entity_poly.pdbx_seq_one_letter_code
_entity_poly.pdbx_strand_id
1 'polypeptide(L)'
;MHAIKDRTEEHHNINKIVGTNLRFIRNCKRITLMGLAEVMQIRFQQIQKYEKGTNGMSAYRLWQASNILGVPVRYFFDKEYISKMSGYHGMLVRRSEPMPTKDMDIDKLRKDAAEMIDAAVVQGR
;
A
#
# COMPACT_ATOMS: atom_id res chain seq x y z
N MET A 1 -25.91 -19.88 -10.66
CA MET A 1 -26.24 -18.45 -10.72
C MET A 1 -25.82 -17.69 -9.49
N HIS A 2 -25.86 -18.29 -8.34
CA HIS A 2 -25.27 -17.68 -7.14
C HIS A 2 -23.79 -17.36 -7.31
N ALA A 3 -23.07 -18.16 -8.11
CA ALA A 3 -21.64 -18.00 -8.33
C ALA A 3 -21.23 -16.64 -8.93
N ILE A 4 -22.06 -16.06 -9.81
CA ILE A 4 -21.73 -14.78 -10.45
C ILE A 4 -21.91 -13.62 -9.46
N LYS A 5 -23.00 -13.65 -8.69
CA LYS A 5 -23.26 -12.64 -7.66
C LYS A 5 -22.21 -12.71 -6.55
N ASP A 6 -21.88 -13.92 -6.13
CA ASP A 6 -20.88 -14.16 -5.09
C ASP A 6 -19.50 -13.68 -5.52
N ARG A 7 -19.13 -13.89 -6.79
CA ARG A 7 -17.86 -13.41 -7.35
C ARG A 7 -17.78 -11.90 -7.37
N THR A 8 -18.87 -11.23 -7.71
CA THR A 8 -18.90 -9.75 -7.73
C THR A 8 -18.74 -9.19 -6.33
N GLU A 9 -19.43 -9.77 -5.38
CA GLU A 9 -19.35 -9.37 -3.98
C GLU A 9 -17.96 -9.66 -3.41
N GLU A 10 -17.43 -10.83 -3.68
CA GLU A 10 -16.08 -11.24 -3.27
C GLU A 10 -15.02 -10.29 -3.85
N HIS A 11 -15.13 -9.98 -5.13
CA HIS A 11 -14.23 -9.05 -5.80
C HIS A 11 -14.24 -7.68 -5.12
N HIS A 12 -15.42 -7.16 -4.84
CA HIS A 12 -15.59 -5.89 -4.15
C HIS A 12 -15.00 -5.93 -2.72
N ASN A 13 -15.24 -7.02 -2.01
CA ASN A 13 -14.71 -7.21 -0.66
C ASN A 13 -13.18 -7.26 -0.64
N ILE A 14 -12.57 -7.93 -1.59
CA ILE A 14 -11.12 -8.00 -1.72
C ILE A 14 -10.55 -6.61 -2.00
N ASN A 15 -11.14 -5.86 -2.92
CA ASN A 15 -10.70 -4.49 -3.19
C ASN A 15 -10.77 -3.61 -1.95
N LYS A 16 -11.80 -3.79 -1.13
CA LYS A 16 -11.96 -3.04 0.11
C LYS A 16 -10.90 -3.41 1.14
N ILE A 17 -10.60 -4.70 1.28
CA ILE A 17 -9.56 -5.19 2.19
C ILE A 17 -8.21 -4.61 1.77
N VAL A 18 -7.87 -4.75 0.50
CA VAL A 18 -6.61 -4.24 -0.05
C VAL A 18 -6.49 -2.73 0.15
N GLY A 19 -7.54 -2.00 -0.17
CA GLY A 19 -7.56 -0.54 -0.05
C GLY A 19 -7.43 -0.07 1.40
N THR A 20 -8.14 -0.71 2.31
CA THR A 20 -8.09 -0.40 3.73
C THR A 20 -6.69 -0.66 4.30
N ASN A 21 -6.08 -1.79 3.94
CA ASN A 21 -4.74 -2.14 4.36
C ASN A 21 -3.69 -1.19 3.76
N LEU A 22 -3.85 -0.83 2.50
CA LEU A 22 -2.98 0.14 1.84
C LEU A 22 -2.96 1.47 2.61
N ARG A 23 -4.13 1.98 2.94
CA ARG A 23 -4.25 3.23 3.70
C ARG A 23 -3.61 3.11 5.07
N PHE A 24 -3.87 2.02 5.77
CA PHE A 24 -3.30 1.78 7.09
C PHE A 24 -1.78 1.74 7.03
N ILE A 25 -1.21 0.96 6.11
CA ILE A 25 0.24 0.84 5.95
C ILE A 25 0.86 2.18 5.56
N ARG A 26 0.24 2.88 4.63
CA ARG A 26 0.70 4.21 4.22
C ARG A 26 0.76 5.17 5.41
N ASN A 27 -0.28 5.19 6.23
CA ASN A 27 -0.34 6.04 7.43
C ASN A 27 0.68 5.64 8.48
N CYS A 28 0.93 4.34 8.65
CA CYS A 28 1.96 3.85 9.55
C CYS A 28 3.36 4.31 9.12
N LYS A 29 3.58 4.38 7.82
CA LYS A 29 4.84 4.88 7.25
C LYS A 29 4.88 6.40 7.17
N ARG A 30 3.82 7.07 7.58
CA ARG A 30 3.67 8.53 7.56
C ARG A 30 3.86 9.13 6.18
N ILE A 31 3.44 8.40 5.18
CA ILE A 31 3.46 8.85 3.79
C ILE A 31 2.12 9.49 3.48
N THR A 32 2.14 10.72 2.97
CA THR A 32 0.91 11.39 2.57
C THR A 32 0.34 10.76 1.31
N LEU A 33 -0.95 11.00 1.08
CA LEU A 33 -1.62 10.56 -0.14
C LEU A 33 -0.90 11.10 -1.39
N MET A 34 -0.58 12.38 -1.37
CA MET A 34 0.16 13.03 -2.46
C MET A 34 1.56 12.46 -2.61
N GLY A 35 2.23 12.17 -1.50
CA GLY A 35 3.57 11.60 -1.51
C GLY A 35 3.60 10.23 -2.17
N LEU A 36 2.65 9.37 -1.80
CA LEU A 36 2.56 8.04 -2.41
C LEU A 36 2.23 8.14 -3.91
N ALA A 37 1.29 9.01 -4.26
CA ALA A 37 0.89 9.23 -5.65
C ALA A 37 2.08 9.68 -6.50
N GLU A 38 2.89 10.58 -5.98
CA GLU A 38 4.06 11.08 -6.69
C GLU A 38 5.09 9.97 -6.93
N VAL A 39 5.39 9.17 -5.92
CA VAL A 39 6.34 8.06 -6.07
C VAL A 39 5.82 7.00 -7.04
N MET A 40 4.52 6.71 -6.98
CA MET A 40 3.89 5.75 -7.89
C MET A 40 3.65 6.33 -9.30
N GLN A 41 3.80 7.64 -9.47
CA GLN A 41 3.57 8.35 -10.73
C GLN A 41 2.14 8.19 -11.23
N ILE A 42 1.19 8.30 -10.32
CA ILE A 42 -0.25 8.31 -10.61
C ILE A 42 -0.89 9.46 -9.85
N ARG A 43 -2.12 9.78 -10.23
CA ARG A 43 -2.87 10.84 -9.57
C ARG A 43 -3.29 10.41 -8.16
N PHE A 44 -3.30 11.35 -7.22
CA PHE A 44 -3.72 11.04 -5.85
C PHE A 44 -5.18 10.57 -5.80
N GLN A 45 -6.03 11.02 -6.71
CA GLN A 45 -7.41 10.55 -6.82
C GLN A 45 -7.46 9.05 -7.09
N GLN A 46 -6.51 8.53 -7.85
CA GLN A 46 -6.42 7.09 -8.10
C GLN A 46 -6.05 6.33 -6.82
N ILE A 47 -5.12 6.86 -6.03
CA ILE A 47 -4.79 6.27 -4.72
C ILE A 47 -6.04 6.27 -3.82
N GLN A 48 -6.80 7.38 -3.80
CA GLN A 48 -8.04 7.44 -3.03
C GLN A 48 -9.02 6.35 -3.43
N LYS A 49 -9.17 6.11 -4.72
CA LYS A 49 -10.05 5.05 -5.23
C LYS A 49 -9.57 3.66 -4.81
N TYR A 50 -8.26 3.44 -4.81
CA TYR A 50 -7.69 2.19 -4.30
C TYR A 50 -7.99 2.03 -2.80
N GLU A 51 -7.75 3.08 -2.01
CA GLU A 51 -7.93 3.02 -0.56
C GLU A 51 -9.40 2.84 -0.15
N LYS A 52 -10.32 3.34 -0.96
CA LYS A 52 -11.76 3.17 -0.73
C LYS A 52 -12.28 1.83 -1.26
N GLY A 53 -11.49 1.11 -2.04
CA GLY A 53 -11.92 -0.12 -2.68
C GLY A 53 -12.82 0.11 -3.88
N THR A 54 -12.95 1.35 -4.34
CA THR A 54 -13.72 1.69 -5.53
C THR A 54 -13.12 1.08 -6.79
N ASN A 55 -11.80 1.08 -6.87
CA ASN A 55 -11.04 0.43 -7.93
C ASN A 55 -10.07 -0.57 -7.31
N GLY A 56 -9.87 -1.69 -8.00
CA GLY A 56 -8.85 -2.65 -7.65
C GLY A 56 -7.48 -2.23 -8.18
N MET A 57 -6.45 -2.66 -7.50
CA MET A 57 -5.07 -2.45 -7.94
C MET A 57 -4.63 -3.59 -8.86
N SER A 58 -3.97 -3.24 -9.96
CA SER A 58 -3.34 -4.25 -10.81
C SER A 58 -2.20 -4.94 -10.04
N ALA A 59 -1.78 -6.09 -10.52
CA ALA A 59 -0.64 -6.81 -9.95
C ALA A 59 0.61 -5.90 -9.93
N TYR A 60 0.83 -5.13 -10.98
CA TYR A 60 1.94 -4.19 -11.05
C TYR A 60 1.86 -3.12 -9.96
N ARG A 61 0.67 -2.55 -9.75
CA ARG A 61 0.48 -1.51 -8.72
C ARG A 61 0.64 -2.07 -7.31
N LEU A 62 0.16 -3.29 -7.07
CA LEU A 62 0.37 -3.98 -5.78
C LEU A 62 1.85 -4.20 -5.51
N TRP A 63 2.56 -4.70 -6.50
CA TRP A 63 4.00 -4.92 -6.40
C TRP A 63 4.76 -3.62 -6.16
N GLN A 64 4.41 -2.58 -6.90
CA GLN A 64 5.01 -1.25 -6.76
C GLN A 64 4.78 -0.69 -5.35
N ALA A 65 3.54 -0.72 -4.87
CA ALA A 65 3.20 -0.26 -3.52
C ALA A 65 3.92 -1.06 -2.44
N SER A 66 4.00 -2.37 -2.62
CA SER A 66 4.74 -3.27 -1.73
C SER A 66 6.21 -2.84 -1.59
N ASN A 67 6.86 -2.54 -2.70
CA ASN A 67 8.25 -2.11 -2.69
C ASN A 67 8.42 -0.73 -2.06
N ILE A 68 7.56 0.21 -2.39
CA ILE A 68 7.63 1.57 -1.85
C ILE A 68 7.40 1.56 -0.34
N LEU A 69 6.41 0.81 0.12
CA LEU A 69 6.03 0.76 1.53
C LEU A 69 6.87 -0.23 2.34
N GLY A 70 7.65 -1.07 1.67
CA GLY A 70 8.53 -2.03 2.34
C GLY A 70 7.79 -3.14 3.06
N VAL A 71 6.66 -3.60 2.51
CA VAL A 71 5.87 -4.68 3.08
C VAL A 71 5.61 -5.75 2.02
N PRO A 72 5.48 -7.03 2.41
CA PRO A 72 5.09 -8.08 1.47
C PRO A 72 3.68 -7.82 0.93
N VAL A 73 3.45 -8.18 -0.34
CA VAL A 73 2.16 -8.02 -0.99
C VAL A 73 1.04 -8.72 -0.22
N ARG A 74 1.34 -9.86 0.41
CA ARG A 74 0.34 -10.62 1.18
C ARG A 74 -0.31 -9.80 2.29
N TYR A 75 0.37 -8.79 2.82
CA TYR A 75 -0.20 -7.96 3.88
C TYR A 75 -1.40 -7.14 3.40
N PHE A 76 -1.42 -6.77 2.13
CA PHE A 76 -2.57 -6.05 1.58
C PHE A 76 -3.84 -6.91 1.57
N PHE A 77 -3.70 -8.22 1.48
CA PHE A 77 -4.83 -9.15 1.39
C PHE A 77 -5.27 -9.71 2.75
N ASP A 78 -4.52 -9.44 3.81
CA ASP A 78 -4.84 -9.95 5.15
C ASP A 78 -5.90 -9.08 5.80
N LYS A 79 -7.13 -9.59 5.87
CA LYS A 79 -8.26 -8.86 6.46
C LYS A 79 -8.12 -8.63 7.95
N GLU A 80 -7.22 -9.34 8.62
CA GLU A 80 -6.95 -9.17 10.05
C GLU A 80 -5.70 -8.34 10.32
N TYR A 81 -5.05 -7.84 9.28
CA TYR A 81 -3.77 -7.15 9.39
C TYR A 81 -3.86 -5.96 10.35
N ILE A 82 -4.87 -5.13 10.21
CA ILE A 82 -5.04 -3.94 11.05
C ILE A 82 -5.23 -4.33 12.50
N SER A 83 -6.06 -5.35 12.77
CA SER A 83 -6.30 -5.84 14.13
C SER A 83 -5.02 -6.36 14.76
N LYS A 84 -4.23 -7.12 14.01
CA LYS A 84 -2.96 -7.67 14.48
C LYS A 84 -1.93 -6.58 14.74
N MET A 85 -1.85 -5.61 13.86
CA MET A 85 -0.80 -4.59 13.90
C MET A 85 -1.15 -3.38 14.76
N SER A 86 -2.42 -3.15 15.06
CA SER A 86 -2.84 -1.99 15.85
C SER A 86 -2.19 -1.97 17.24
N GLY A 87 -2.09 -3.11 17.89
CA GLY A 87 -1.42 -3.22 19.19
C GLY A 87 0.07 -2.92 19.08
N TYR A 88 0.73 -3.53 18.11
CA TYR A 88 2.16 -3.32 17.86
C TYR A 88 2.45 -1.88 17.44
N HIS A 89 1.61 -1.34 16.55
CA HIS A 89 1.77 0.03 16.10
C HIS A 89 1.67 1.02 17.26
N GLY A 90 0.73 0.83 18.17
CA GLY A 90 0.60 1.64 19.37
C GLY A 90 1.85 1.59 20.23
N MET A 91 2.44 0.42 20.39
CA MET A 91 3.70 0.24 21.13
C MET A 91 4.87 0.90 20.40
N LEU A 92 4.96 0.75 19.09
CA LEU A 92 6.03 1.33 18.28
C LEU A 92 5.96 2.85 18.26
N VAL A 93 4.76 3.41 18.14
CA VAL A 93 4.57 4.87 18.14
C VAL A 93 4.98 5.46 19.49
N ARG A 94 4.75 4.74 20.59
CA ARG A 94 5.16 5.21 21.93
C ARG A 94 6.66 5.16 22.14
N ARG A 95 7.36 4.28 21.46
CA ARG A 95 8.80 4.05 21.62
C ARG A 95 9.65 4.70 20.56
N SER A 96 9.12 4.84 19.36
CA SER A 96 9.85 5.45 18.25
C SER A 96 9.64 6.95 18.28
N GLU A 97 10.70 7.67 18.01
CA GLU A 97 10.57 9.09 17.73
C GLU A 97 9.65 9.27 16.52
N PRO A 98 8.77 10.30 16.56
CA PRO A 98 7.92 10.56 15.41
C PRO A 98 8.82 10.78 14.19
N MET A 99 8.59 9.99 13.14
CA MET A 99 9.30 10.20 11.90
C MET A 99 8.97 11.59 11.39
N PRO A 100 9.98 12.40 11.11
CA PRO A 100 9.72 13.76 10.66
C PRO A 100 9.08 13.71 9.28
N THR A 101 7.81 14.04 9.23
CA THR A 101 7.05 14.09 7.99
C THR A 101 7.57 15.17 7.03
N LYS A 102 8.27 16.17 7.57
CA LYS A 102 8.86 17.25 6.79
C LYS A 102 10.10 16.84 6.02
N ASP A 103 10.79 15.81 6.48
CA ASP A 103 12.08 15.41 5.92
C ASP A 103 11.97 14.14 5.10
N MET A 104 10.74 13.75 4.75
CA MET A 104 10.55 12.62 3.85
C MET A 104 11.07 13.01 2.47
N ASP A 105 12.16 12.39 2.09
CA ASP A 105 12.75 12.62 0.78
C ASP A 105 12.02 11.81 -0.27
N ILE A 106 11.06 12.46 -0.92
CA ILE A 106 10.24 11.84 -1.96
C ILE A 106 11.12 11.42 -3.14
N ASP A 107 12.14 12.21 -3.46
CA ASP A 107 13.06 11.89 -4.54
C ASP A 107 13.85 10.62 -4.22
N LYS A 108 14.29 10.48 -2.97
CA LYS A 108 14.97 9.26 -2.52
C LYS A 108 14.03 8.05 -2.58
N LEU A 109 12.79 8.19 -2.13
CA LEU A 109 11.80 7.12 -2.22
C LEU A 109 11.56 6.70 -3.66
N ARG A 110 11.46 7.67 -4.56
CA ARG A 110 11.28 7.42 -5.98
C ARG A 110 12.49 6.69 -6.57
N LYS A 111 13.69 7.11 -6.20
CA LYS A 111 14.93 6.50 -6.64
C LYS A 111 15.05 5.07 -6.12
N ASP A 112 14.80 4.86 -4.83
CA ASP A 112 14.85 3.54 -4.21
C ASP A 112 13.82 2.59 -4.87
N ALA A 113 12.62 3.08 -5.15
CA ALA A 113 11.60 2.30 -5.84
C ALA A 113 12.04 1.95 -7.26
N ALA A 114 12.63 2.89 -7.99
CA ALA A 114 13.14 2.65 -9.34
C ALA A 114 14.26 1.60 -9.33
N GLU A 115 15.18 1.67 -8.39
CA GLU A 115 16.24 0.69 -8.24
C GLU A 115 15.69 -0.70 -7.93
N MET A 116 14.68 -0.80 -7.07
CA MET A 116 14.02 -2.07 -6.78
C MET A 116 13.33 -2.65 -8.00
N ILE A 117 12.70 -1.81 -8.81
CA ILE A 117 12.06 -2.24 -10.05
C ILE A 117 13.10 -2.78 -11.04
N ASP A 118 14.19 -2.06 -11.23
CA ASP A 118 15.28 -2.49 -12.11
C ASP A 118 15.89 -3.81 -11.63
N ALA A 119 16.15 -3.93 -10.33
CA ALA A 119 16.68 -5.16 -9.75
C ALA A 119 15.72 -6.35 -9.95
N ALA A 120 14.42 -6.13 -9.79
CA ALA A 120 13.41 -7.17 -10.00
C ALA A 120 13.37 -7.61 -11.47
N VAL A 121 13.46 -6.68 -12.41
CA VAL A 121 13.48 -6.97 -13.85
C VAL A 121 14.73 -7.79 -14.20
N VAL A 122 15.89 -7.41 -13.66
CA VAL A 122 17.14 -8.16 -13.89
C VAL A 122 17.07 -9.56 -13.31
N GLN A 123 16.52 -9.71 -12.10
CA GLN A 123 16.38 -11.02 -11.44
C GLN A 123 15.28 -11.89 -12.02
N GLY A 124 14.30 -11.29 -12.68
CA GLY A 124 13.18 -11.99 -13.29
C GLY A 124 13.51 -12.71 -14.59
N ARG A 125 14.77 -12.72 -14.99
CA ARG A 125 15.24 -13.48 -16.15
C ARG A 125 15.61 -14.90 -15.73
#